data_ef2095682defb4c9d31eb631e94a8f9c
#
_entry.id   ef2095682defb4c9d31eb631e94a8f9c
#
_cell.length_a   1.000
_cell.length_b   1.000
_cell.length_c   1.000
_cell.angle_alpha   90.00
_cell.angle_beta   90.00
_cell.angle_gamma   90.00
#
_symmetry.space_group_name_H-M   'P 1'
#
loop_
_entity.id
_entity.type
_entity.pdbx_description
1 polymer ?
#
loop_
_entity_poly.entity_id
_entity_poly.type
_entity_poly.pdbx_seq_one_letter_code
_entity_poly.pdbx_strand_id
1 'polypeptide(L)'
;MADEVLYEQRGRVALITLNRPQYANAQNSAMTYALDAAFARAVNDDEVAVLVLAGAGKHFCAGHDIGTPERDADQSFDREAVLWWDHVGKDGADARYAREMEVYLGMCRRWREIPKPSIAMVHGACIAGGLMLAWVCDLIVAADDAFFADPVVKMGIPGVEYFAHPWVLGPRFAKEVLFTGGRFGAERAYQVGMVSRVVPRADLETTTFDLAGQIGQMPRFGLALAKRAVNQCEDLMGLRPGMDSVFGLHHVAHAHNAETSGHSLAGLDARGMRDQK
;
A
#
# COMPACT_ATOMS: atom_id res chain seq x y z
N MET A 1 -1.30 -19.92 -14.33
CA MET A 1 -1.69 -19.33 -13.04
C MET A 1 -2.63 -18.18 -13.33
N ALA A 2 -3.62 -17.89 -12.52
CA ALA A 2 -4.47 -16.71 -12.73
C ALA A 2 -3.60 -15.46 -12.50
N ASP A 3 -3.86 -14.40 -13.28
CA ASP A 3 -3.15 -13.13 -13.12
C ASP A 3 -3.40 -12.56 -11.72
N GLU A 4 -2.36 -12.28 -10.96
CA GLU A 4 -2.47 -11.78 -9.58
C GLU A 4 -2.88 -10.30 -9.51
N VAL A 5 -2.79 -9.59 -10.64
CA VAL A 5 -3.30 -8.24 -10.84
C VAL A 5 -4.10 -8.22 -12.13
N LEU A 6 -5.35 -7.76 -12.06
CA LEU A 6 -6.19 -7.56 -13.22
C LEU A 6 -6.14 -6.09 -13.64
N TYR A 7 -6.14 -5.85 -14.94
CA TYR A 7 -6.18 -4.51 -15.54
C TYR A 7 -7.36 -4.40 -16.48
N GLU A 8 -8.25 -3.48 -16.22
CA GLU A 8 -9.41 -3.16 -17.06
C GLU A 8 -9.44 -1.66 -17.34
N GLN A 9 -9.72 -1.28 -18.57
CA GLN A 9 -9.97 0.12 -18.92
C GLN A 9 -11.47 0.35 -19.10
N ARG A 10 -12.02 1.26 -18.33
CA ARG A 10 -13.42 1.70 -18.40
C ARG A 10 -13.48 3.17 -18.78
N GLY A 11 -13.63 3.42 -20.08
CA GLY A 11 -13.51 4.77 -20.61
C GLY A 11 -12.14 5.36 -20.32
N ARG A 12 -12.09 6.47 -19.58
CA ARG A 12 -10.84 7.14 -19.19
C ARG A 12 -10.28 6.71 -17.84
N VAL A 13 -10.80 5.65 -17.26
CA VAL A 13 -10.38 5.12 -15.96
C VAL A 13 -9.70 3.77 -16.14
N ALA A 14 -8.48 3.63 -15.63
CA ALA A 14 -7.83 2.33 -15.46
C ALA A 14 -8.22 1.74 -14.11
N LEU A 15 -8.92 0.62 -14.10
CA LEU A 15 -9.18 -0.20 -12.93
C LEU A 15 -8.07 -1.25 -12.79
N ILE A 16 -7.31 -1.17 -11.71
CA ILE A 16 -6.27 -2.12 -11.33
C ILE A 16 -6.78 -2.89 -10.12
N THR A 17 -6.90 -4.21 -10.21
CA THR A 17 -7.48 -5.03 -9.15
C THR A 17 -6.49 -6.04 -8.63
N LEU A 18 -6.20 -6.01 -7.33
CA LEU A 18 -5.46 -7.04 -6.62
C LEU A 18 -6.27 -8.34 -6.65
N ASN A 19 -5.73 -9.44 -7.17
CA ASN A 19 -6.49 -10.64 -7.49
C ASN A 19 -5.89 -11.91 -6.86
N ARG A 20 -5.69 -11.87 -5.53
CA ARG A 20 -5.41 -13.05 -4.69
C ARG A 20 -6.44 -13.18 -3.55
N PRO A 21 -7.77 -13.23 -3.86
CA PRO A 21 -8.82 -13.18 -2.84
C PRO A 21 -8.75 -14.32 -1.84
N GLN A 22 -8.22 -15.50 -2.22
CA GLN A 22 -8.01 -16.66 -1.36
C GLN A 22 -7.00 -16.38 -0.23
N TYR A 23 -6.11 -15.42 -0.41
CA TYR A 23 -5.14 -14.94 0.58
C TYR A 23 -5.44 -13.51 1.04
N ALA A 24 -6.69 -13.06 0.93
CA ALA A 24 -7.11 -11.70 1.26
C ALA A 24 -6.24 -10.62 0.55
N ASN A 25 -5.82 -10.88 -0.67
CA ASN A 25 -4.96 -10.04 -1.49
C ASN A 25 -3.61 -9.70 -0.83
N ALA A 26 -3.05 -10.62 -0.03
CA ALA A 26 -1.71 -10.46 0.51
C ALA A 26 -0.68 -10.39 -0.61
N GLN A 27 0.26 -9.43 -0.49
CA GLN A 27 1.23 -9.04 -1.52
C GLN A 27 2.43 -9.98 -1.50
N ASN A 28 2.50 -10.89 -2.47
CA ASN A 28 3.71 -11.62 -2.81
C ASN A 28 4.53 -10.87 -3.87
N SER A 29 5.71 -11.36 -4.21
CA SER A 29 6.59 -10.73 -5.19
C SER A 29 5.92 -10.60 -6.56
N ALA A 30 5.26 -11.65 -7.05
CA ALA A 30 4.59 -11.65 -8.35
C ALA A 30 3.51 -10.55 -8.43
N MET A 31 2.66 -10.43 -7.42
CA MET A 31 1.65 -9.36 -7.35
C MET A 31 2.29 -7.98 -7.35
N THR A 32 3.38 -7.79 -6.60
CA THR A 32 3.98 -6.46 -6.45
C THR A 32 4.58 -5.97 -7.77
N TYR A 33 5.31 -6.82 -8.50
CA TYR A 33 5.85 -6.47 -9.81
C TYR A 33 4.76 -6.35 -10.88
N ALA A 34 3.73 -7.19 -10.85
CA ALA A 34 2.57 -7.06 -11.74
C ALA A 34 1.81 -5.74 -11.50
N LEU A 35 1.73 -5.31 -10.23
CA LEU A 35 1.13 -4.03 -9.86
C LEU A 35 1.97 -2.85 -10.37
N ASP A 36 3.30 -2.90 -10.25
CA ASP A 36 4.18 -1.87 -10.80
C ASP A 36 4.03 -1.75 -12.32
N ALA A 37 3.98 -2.88 -13.02
CA ALA A 37 3.73 -2.92 -14.47
C ALA A 37 2.34 -2.35 -14.84
N ALA A 38 1.31 -2.63 -14.04
CA ALA A 38 -0.04 -2.10 -14.27
C ALA A 38 -0.11 -0.58 -14.07
N PHE A 39 0.57 -0.04 -13.05
CA PHE A 39 0.70 1.42 -12.86
C PHE A 39 1.44 2.06 -14.04
N ALA A 40 2.56 1.48 -14.46
CA ALA A 40 3.33 1.98 -15.60
C ALA A 40 2.49 1.96 -16.90
N ARG A 41 1.76 0.88 -17.16
CA ARG A 41 0.81 0.78 -18.26
C ARG A 41 -0.21 1.91 -18.24
N ALA A 42 -0.86 2.13 -17.10
CA ALA A 42 -1.89 3.17 -16.95
C ALA A 42 -1.31 4.59 -17.14
N VAL A 43 -0.06 4.83 -16.70
CA VAL A 43 0.62 6.12 -16.89
C VAL A 43 0.93 6.38 -18.36
N ASN A 44 1.39 5.38 -19.09
CA ASN A 44 1.79 5.49 -20.50
C ASN A 44 0.62 5.50 -21.49
N ASP A 45 -0.59 5.17 -21.05
CA ASP A 45 -1.78 5.18 -21.88
C ASP A 45 -2.43 6.57 -21.89
N ASP A 46 -2.38 7.26 -23.03
CA ASP A 46 -2.95 8.60 -23.18
C ASP A 46 -4.47 8.67 -23.02
N GLU A 47 -5.18 7.57 -23.23
CA GLU A 47 -6.62 7.51 -23.02
C GLU A 47 -7.01 7.42 -21.55
N VAL A 48 -6.10 6.97 -20.67
CA VAL A 48 -6.31 6.90 -19.23
C VAL A 48 -6.08 8.27 -18.58
N ALA A 49 -7.06 8.75 -17.83
CA ALA A 49 -6.98 10.00 -17.08
C ALA A 49 -6.85 9.78 -15.57
N VAL A 50 -7.43 8.72 -15.03
CA VAL A 50 -7.49 8.41 -13.60
C VAL A 50 -7.25 6.92 -13.39
N LEU A 51 -6.56 6.56 -12.31
CA LEU A 51 -6.39 5.19 -11.87
C LEU A 51 -7.31 4.89 -10.68
N VAL A 52 -7.90 3.70 -10.66
CA VAL A 52 -8.62 3.15 -9.50
C VAL A 52 -7.92 1.86 -9.09
N LEU A 53 -7.48 1.77 -7.84
CA LEU A 53 -6.91 0.57 -7.24
C LEU A 53 -7.96 -0.11 -6.36
N ALA A 54 -8.22 -1.38 -6.61
CA ALA A 54 -9.24 -2.18 -5.92
C ALA A 54 -8.70 -3.54 -5.47
N GLY A 55 -9.43 -4.23 -4.62
CA GLY A 55 -9.17 -5.63 -4.25
C GLY A 55 -10.30 -6.54 -4.68
N ALA A 56 -10.00 -7.73 -5.19
CA ALA A 56 -10.98 -8.76 -5.47
C ALA A 56 -11.49 -9.43 -4.18
N GLY A 57 -12.75 -9.87 -4.19
CA GLY A 57 -13.34 -10.67 -3.13
C GLY A 57 -13.74 -9.88 -1.89
N LYS A 58 -13.43 -10.41 -0.70
CA LYS A 58 -13.94 -9.89 0.58
C LYS A 58 -13.16 -8.67 1.10
N HIS A 59 -11.89 -8.53 0.74
CA HIS A 59 -10.95 -7.61 1.37
C HIS A 59 -10.18 -6.81 0.31
N PHE A 60 -9.78 -5.61 0.67
CA PHE A 60 -8.88 -4.82 -0.17
C PHE A 60 -7.48 -5.46 -0.19
N CYS A 61 -6.79 -5.51 0.95
CA CYS A 61 -5.47 -6.11 1.07
C CYS A 61 -5.10 -6.35 2.54
N ALA A 62 -4.63 -7.56 2.85
CA ALA A 62 -4.21 -7.94 4.20
C ALA A 62 -2.73 -7.64 4.51
N GLY A 63 -2.00 -7.01 3.60
CA GLY A 63 -0.59 -6.66 3.78
C GLY A 63 0.37 -7.56 3.01
N HIS A 64 1.64 -7.60 3.45
CA HIS A 64 2.65 -8.44 2.82
C HIS A 64 2.36 -9.93 3.03
N ASP A 65 2.69 -10.73 2.04
CA ASP A 65 2.57 -12.18 2.18
C ASP A 65 3.73 -12.72 3.03
N ILE A 66 3.43 -13.03 4.29
CA ILE A 66 4.41 -13.51 5.28
C ILE A 66 4.31 -15.01 5.56
N GLY A 67 3.44 -15.74 4.87
CA GLY A 67 3.22 -17.14 5.25
C GLY A 67 2.51 -18.04 4.25
N THR A 68 2.26 -17.61 3.02
CA THR A 68 1.73 -18.53 2.01
C THR A 68 2.85 -19.26 1.27
N PRO A 69 2.57 -20.45 0.67
CA PRO A 69 3.54 -21.17 -0.14
C PRO A 69 4.03 -20.40 -1.38
N GLU A 70 3.26 -19.40 -1.82
CA GLU A 70 3.51 -18.59 -3.02
C GLU A 70 4.13 -17.24 -2.68
N ARG A 71 4.62 -17.07 -1.45
CA ARG A 71 5.14 -15.81 -0.92
C ARG A 71 6.24 -15.19 -1.77
N ASP A 72 7.24 -16.00 -2.08
CA ASP A 72 8.40 -15.62 -2.88
C ASP A 72 8.47 -16.58 -4.05
N ALA A 73 7.86 -16.22 -5.17
CA ALA A 73 7.97 -17.00 -6.38
C ALA A 73 9.43 -16.96 -6.88
N ASP A 74 10.00 -18.13 -7.19
CA ASP A 74 11.28 -18.27 -7.90
C ASP A 74 11.10 -17.84 -9.36
N GLN A 75 10.75 -16.58 -9.57
CA GLN A 75 10.50 -15.98 -10.89
C GLN A 75 11.49 -14.84 -11.12
N SER A 76 11.96 -14.75 -12.35
CA SER A 76 12.61 -13.55 -12.83
C SER A 76 11.56 -12.50 -13.16
N PHE A 77 11.74 -11.29 -12.68
CA PHE A 77 10.86 -10.16 -12.95
C PHE A 77 11.62 -9.13 -13.78
N ASP A 78 10.91 -8.48 -14.71
CA ASP A 78 11.42 -7.32 -15.42
C ASP A 78 11.42 -6.13 -14.45
N ARG A 79 12.60 -5.72 -14.01
CA ARG A 79 12.78 -4.72 -12.98
C ARG A 79 14.11 -3.99 -13.07
N GLU A 80 14.17 -2.80 -12.55
CA GLU A 80 15.39 -2.04 -12.31
C GLU A 80 15.83 -2.21 -10.85
N ALA A 81 17.08 -2.59 -10.61
CA ALA A 81 17.66 -2.63 -9.27
C ALA A 81 17.76 -1.21 -8.69
N VAL A 82 17.28 -1.02 -7.47
CA VAL A 82 17.24 0.28 -6.78
C VAL A 82 18.53 0.58 -6.02
N LEU A 83 19.27 -0.48 -5.64
CA LEU A 83 20.51 -0.43 -4.89
C LEU A 83 21.67 -1.04 -5.68
N TRP A 84 22.85 -0.98 -5.10
CA TRP A 84 24.12 -1.44 -5.69
C TRP A 84 24.20 -2.93 -5.93
N TRP A 85 23.33 -3.72 -5.32
CA TRP A 85 23.29 -5.18 -5.44
C TRP A 85 21.87 -5.69 -5.64
N ASP A 86 21.80 -6.83 -6.30
CA ASP A 86 20.55 -7.54 -6.52
C ASP A 86 20.20 -8.40 -5.29
N HIS A 87 18.93 -8.38 -4.89
CA HIS A 87 18.42 -9.16 -3.77
C HIS A 87 17.78 -10.50 -4.16
N VAL A 88 17.51 -10.72 -5.45
CA VAL A 88 16.79 -11.90 -5.94
C VAL A 88 17.62 -13.17 -5.68
N GLY A 89 16.98 -14.17 -5.05
CA GLY A 89 17.61 -15.44 -4.70
C GLY A 89 18.71 -15.34 -3.64
N LYS A 90 18.76 -14.22 -2.88
CA LYS A 90 19.72 -14.01 -1.80
C LYS A 90 19.03 -13.91 -0.45
N ASP A 91 19.75 -14.35 0.58
CA ASP A 91 19.35 -14.28 1.99
C ASP A 91 20.18 -13.25 2.75
N GLY A 92 19.75 -12.95 3.97
CA GLY A 92 20.49 -12.08 4.87
C GLY A 92 19.89 -10.68 5.03
N ALA A 93 20.50 -9.86 5.86
CA ALA A 93 20.02 -8.54 6.22
C ALA A 93 20.14 -7.55 5.05
N ASP A 94 21.21 -7.65 4.29
CA ASP A 94 21.48 -6.81 3.10
C ASP A 94 20.49 -7.11 1.97
N ALA A 95 20.21 -8.37 1.70
CA ALA A 95 19.21 -8.77 0.70
C ALA A 95 17.80 -8.31 1.10
N ARG A 96 17.45 -8.43 2.40
CA ARG A 96 16.18 -7.91 2.91
C ARG A 96 16.08 -6.40 2.76
N TYR A 97 17.12 -5.66 3.16
CA TYR A 97 17.16 -4.21 3.02
C TYR A 97 16.97 -3.79 1.56
N ALA A 98 17.70 -4.43 0.64
CA ALA A 98 17.61 -4.14 -0.78
C ALA A 98 16.20 -4.42 -1.33
N ARG A 99 15.61 -5.56 -0.94
CA ARG A 99 14.25 -5.94 -1.35
C ARG A 99 13.19 -4.97 -0.84
N GLU A 100 13.19 -4.66 0.44
CA GLU A 100 12.18 -3.78 1.04
C GLU A 100 12.33 -2.34 0.52
N MET A 101 13.56 -1.89 0.27
CA MET A 101 13.81 -0.61 -0.38
C MET A 101 13.28 -0.57 -1.82
N GLU A 102 13.40 -1.63 -2.59
CA GLU A 102 12.89 -1.70 -3.96
C GLU A 102 11.37 -1.88 -3.97
N VAL A 103 10.89 -2.99 -3.36
CA VAL A 103 9.54 -3.52 -3.56
C VAL A 103 8.50 -2.76 -2.73
N TYR A 104 8.84 -2.39 -1.49
CA TYR A 104 7.86 -1.77 -0.61
C TYR A 104 7.98 -0.25 -0.58
N LEU A 105 9.15 0.28 -0.26
CA LEU A 105 9.32 1.72 -0.17
C LEU A 105 9.47 2.39 -1.54
N GLY A 106 10.32 1.85 -2.42
CA GLY A 106 10.64 2.45 -3.71
C GLY A 106 9.45 2.46 -4.68
N MET A 107 8.75 1.33 -4.82
CA MET A 107 7.55 1.25 -5.65
C MET A 107 6.45 2.17 -5.12
N CYS A 108 6.17 2.17 -3.82
CA CYS A 108 5.20 3.08 -3.22
C CYS A 108 5.51 4.55 -3.52
N ARG A 109 6.78 4.95 -3.43
CA ARG A 109 7.21 6.31 -3.78
C ARG A 109 6.95 6.63 -5.25
N ARG A 110 7.27 5.70 -6.17
CA ARG A 110 6.98 5.90 -7.61
C ARG A 110 5.49 6.02 -7.87
N TRP A 111 4.66 5.17 -7.26
CA TRP A 111 3.21 5.19 -7.46
C TRP A 111 2.57 6.48 -6.93
N ARG A 112 3.06 7.01 -5.80
CA ARG A 112 2.63 8.32 -5.30
C ARG A 112 2.93 9.45 -6.31
N GLU A 113 4.07 9.37 -7.00
CA GLU A 113 4.54 10.44 -7.89
C GLU A 113 4.02 10.33 -9.33
N ILE A 114 3.22 9.36 -9.68
CA ILE A 114 2.63 9.27 -11.03
C ILE A 114 1.84 10.55 -11.37
N PRO A 115 1.89 11.02 -12.63
CA PRO A 115 1.29 12.30 -13.01
C PRO A 115 -0.24 12.28 -13.15
N LYS A 116 -0.86 11.12 -12.93
CA LYS A 116 -2.31 10.92 -13.03
C LYS A 116 -2.92 10.76 -11.64
N PRO A 117 -4.11 11.32 -11.39
CA PRO A 117 -4.84 11.06 -10.14
C PRO A 117 -5.13 9.57 -9.94
N SER A 118 -5.09 9.14 -8.68
CA SER A 118 -5.34 7.77 -8.27
C SER A 118 -6.31 7.70 -7.09
N ILE A 119 -7.19 6.71 -7.09
CA ILE A 119 -8.20 6.49 -6.05
C ILE A 119 -8.09 5.06 -5.56
N ALA A 120 -7.90 4.85 -4.26
CA ALA A 120 -8.08 3.54 -3.64
C ALA A 120 -9.56 3.30 -3.34
N MET A 121 -10.11 2.21 -3.87
CA MET A 121 -11.46 1.73 -3.63
C MET A 121 -11.43 0.62 -2.59
N VAL A 122 -11.61 1.01 -1.30
CA VAL A 122 -11.30 0.15 -0.15
C VAL A 122 -12.53 -0.46 0.45
N HIS A 123 -12.48 -1.77 0.73
CA HIS A 123 -13.51 -2.51 1.43
C HIS A 123 -12.94 -3.63 2.31
N GLY A 124 -13.65 -4.00 3.36
CA GLY A 124 -13.19 -5.03 4.28
C GLY A 124 -11.81 -4.68 4.86
N ALA A 125 -10.90 -5.64 4.91
CA ALA A 125 -9.57 -5.44 5.50
C ALA A 125 -8.63 -4.62 4.59
N CYS A 126 -8.00 -3.59 5.17
CA CYS A 126 -6.86 -2.85 4.63
C CYS A 126 -5.79 -2.77 5.73
N ILE A 127 -4.84 -3.70 5.73
CA ILE A 127 -3.95 -3.96 6.88
C ILE A 127 -2.50 -3.86 6.45
N ALA A 128 -1.65 -3.25 7.27
CA ALA A 128 -0.19 -3.18 7.10
C ALA A 128 0.21 -2.73 5.67
N GLY A 129 0.85 -3.57 4.87
CA GLY A 129 1.15 -3.27 3.48
C GLY A 129 -0.08 -2.86 2.63
N GLY A 130 -1.30 -3.26 3.02
CA GLY A 130 -2.53 -2.77 2.42
C GLY A 130 -2.76 -1.28 2.65
N LEU A 131 -2.37 -0.75 3.83
CA LEU A 131 -2.38 0.70 4.08
C LEU A 131 -1.43 1.42 3.13
N MET A 132 -0.25 0.86 2.88
CA MET A 132 0.71 1.44 1.94
C MET A 132 0.09 1.62 0.56
N LEU A 133 -0.60 0.59 0.05
CA LEU A 133 -1.30 0.64 -1.25
C LEU A 133 -2.44 1.67 -1.28
N ALA A 134 -3.16 1.82 -0.18
CA ALA A 134 -4.21 2.84 -0.08
C ALA A 134 -3.62 4.26 0.02
N TRP A 135 -2.52 4.44 0.77
CA TRP A 135 -1.90 5.74 1.03
C TRP A 135 -1.06 6.31 -0.12
N VAL A 136 -0.62 5.46 -1.06
CA VAL A 136 0.02 5.96 -2.29
C VAL A 136 -0.98 6.53 -3.29
N CYS A 137 -2.26 6.20 -3.14
CA CYS A 137 -3.33 6.81 -3.92
C CYS A 137 -3.67 8.20 -3.36
N ASP A 138 -4.06 9.12 -4.25
CA ASP A 138 -4.38 10.50 -3.88
C ASP A 138 -5.65 10.62 -3.04
N LEU A 139 -6.61 9.73 -3.29
CA LEU A 139 -7.90 9.70 -2.61
C LEU A 139 -8.24 8.27 -2.18
N ILE A 140 -9.01 8.15 -1.10
CA ILE A 140 -9.56 6.87 -0.65
C ILE A 140 -11.08 6.99 -0.58
N VAL A 141 -11.78 6.13 -1.30
CA VAL A 141 -13.22 5.89 -1.12
C VAL A 141 -13.37 4.56 -0.41
N ALA A 142 -13.99 4.55 0.75
CA ALA A 142 -14.12 3.35 1.58
C ALA A 142 -15.59 2.91 1.69
N ALA A 143 -15.80 1.60 1.69
CA ALA A 143 -17.05 1.02 2.13
C ALA A 143 -17.22 1.18 3.65
N ASP A 144 -18.46 1.21 4.12
CA ASP A 144 -18.81 1.29 5.54
C ASP A 144 -18.30 0.07 6.36
N ASP A 145 -18.10 -1.08 5.69
CA ASP A 145 -17.53 -2.29 6.28
C ASP A 145 -15.98 -2.31 6.28
N ALA A 146 -15.33 -1.29 5.72
CA ALA A 146 -13.88 -1.23 5.68
C ALA A 146 -13.28 -0.99 7.07
N PHE A 147 -12.17 -1.68 7.34
CA PHE A 147 -11.37 -1.44 8.52
C PHE A 147 -9.88 -1.45 8.21
N PHE A 148 -9.15 -0.67 8.99
CA PHE A 148 -7.74 -0.41 8.82
C PHE A 148 -6.97 -0.82 10.07
N ALA A 149 -5.74 -1.28 9.91
CA ALA A 149 -4.84 -1.59 11.03
C ALA A 149 -3.38 -1.62 10.58
N ASP A 150 -2.47 -1.25 11.49
CA ASP A 150 -1.06 -1.58 11.35
C ASP A 150 -0.57 -2.34 12.60
N PRO A 151 -0.70 -3.68 12.62
CA PRO A 151 -0.36 -4.49 13.77
C PRO A 151 1.12 -4.90 13.83
N VAL A 152 2.00 -4.36 12.98
CA VAL A 152 3.38 -4.84 12.82
C VAL A 152 4.25 -4.66 14.06
N VAL A 153 3.85 -3.77 15.01
CA VAL A 153 4.48 -3.66 16.34
C VAL A 153 4.40 -4.99 17.10
N LYS A 154 3.36 -5.80 16.91
CA LYS A 154 3.26 -7.16 17.48
C LYS A 154 4.34 -8.11 16.94
N MET A 155 4.94 -7.76 15.82
CA MET A 155 6.06 -8.48 15.19
C MET A 155 7.42 -7.83 15.52
N GLY A 156 7.44 -6.85 16.44
CA GLY A 156 8.64 -6.12 16.83
C GLY A 156 9.10 -5.07 15.79
N ILE A 157 8.22 -4.64 14.89
CA ILE A 157 8.52 -3.68 13.81
C ILE A 157 7.79 -2.36 14.08
N PRO A 158 8.39 -1.17 13.88
CA PRO A 158 7.80 0.11 14.27
C PRO A 158 6.61 0.57 13.44
N GLY A 159 6.39 -0.01 12.27
CA GLY A 159 5.35 0.34 11.30
C GLY A 159 5.76 -0.17 9.92
N VAL A 160 4.89 -0.04 8.93
CA VAL A 160 5.19 -0.42 7.55
C VAL A 160 6.24 0.48 6.92
N GLU A 161 6.88 0.03 5.84
CA GLU A 161 8.03 0.67 5.19
C GLU A 161 7.68 2.04 4.60
N TYR A 162 6.50 2.18 3.98
CA TYR A 162 5.94 3.47 3.57
C TYR A 162 5.29 4.16 4.78
N PHE A 163 6.10 4.68 5.69
CA PHE A 163 5.66 5.20 6.98
C PHE A 163 5.02 6.59 6.86
N ALA A 164 3.77 6.65 6.43
CA ALA A 164 3.00 7.88 6.29
C ALA A 164 2.08 8.20 7.49
N HIS A 165 2.07 7.35 8.54
CA HIS A 165 1.15 7.43 9.67
C HIS A 165 0.95 8.83 10.27
N PRO A 166 2.01 9.62 10.59
CA PRO A 166 1.80 10.92 11.22
C PRO A 166 1.11 11.94 10.31
N TRP A 167 1.33 11.82 8.99
CA TRP A 167 0.73 12.73 8.00
C TRP A 167 -0.71 12.36 7.68
N VAL A 168 -1.01 11.05 7.62
CA VAL A 168 -2.33 10.55 7.25
C VAL A 168 -3.30 10.52 8.43
N LEU A 169 -2.81 10.17 9.64
CA LEU A 169 -3.64 9.95 10.84
C LEU A 169 -3.50 11.07 11.89
N GLY A 170 -2.51 11.94 11.71
CA GLY A 170 -2.06 12.82 12.78
C GLY A 170 -1.26 12.07 13.85
N PRO A 171 -0.29 12.73 14.53
CA PRO A 171 0.72 12.04 15.33
C PRO A 171 0.18 11.32 16.56
N ARG A 172 -0.95 11.75 17.14
CA ARG A 172 -1.52 11.11 18.34
C ARG A 172 -2.28 9.84 17.97
N PHE A 173 -3.11 9.90 16.95
CA PHE A 173 -3.86 8.73 16.51
C PHE A 173 -2.93 7.69 15.85
N ALA A 174 -1.90 8.13 15.12
CA ALA A 174 -0.85 7.25 14.62
C ALA A 174 -0.19 6.44 15.75
N LYS A 175 0.17 7.09 16.87
CA LYS A 175 0.73 6.40 18.06
C LYS A 175 -0.26 5.42 18.68
N GLU A 176 -1.53 5.80 18.80
CA GLU A 176 -2.56 4.90 19.33
C GLU A 176 -2.67 3.63 18.47
N VAL A 177 -2.79 3.78 17.14
CA VAL A 177 -2.86 2.65 16.20
C VAL A 177 -1.62 1.77 16.30
N LEU A 178 -0.43 2.35 16.26
CA LEU A 178 0.83 1.61 16.29
C LEU A 178 1.08 0.93 17.65
N PHE A 179 0.82 1.62 18.78
CA PHE A 179 1.08 1.06 20.11
C PHE A 179 0.13 -0.07 20.46
N THR A 180 -1.11 0.01 20.01
CA THR A 180 -2.12 -1.02 20.29
C THR A 180 -2.14 -2.13 19.23
N GLY A 181 -1.68 -1.85 18.00
CA GLY A 181 -1.91 -2.70 16.84
C GLY A 181 -3.42 -2.92 16.60
N GLY A 182 -4.24 -1.96 17.04
CA GLY A 182 -5.70 -2.01 16.99
C GLY A 182 -6.27 -1.72 15.62
N ARG A 183 -7.55 -2.04 15.44
CA ARG A 183 -8.32 -1.75 14.23
C ARG A 183 -9.11 -0.48 14.40
N PHE A 184 -9.30 0.27 13.29
CA PHE A 184 -10.24 1.39 13.24
C PHE A 184 -11.08 1.29 11.96
N GLY A 185 -12.34 1.69 12.05
CA GLY A 185 -13.29 1.60 10.95
C GLY A 185 -13.23 2.79 9.98
N ALA A 186 -13.97 2.67 8.88
CA ALA A 186 -14.06 3.67 7.82
C ALA A 186 -14.48 5.05 8.33
N GLU A 187 -15.46 5.11 9.25
CA GLU A 187 -15.93 6.37 9.84
C GLU A 187 -14.83 7.09 10.61
N ARG A 188 -14.04 6.36 11.42
CA ARG A 188 -12.89 6.96 12.13
C ARG A 188 -11.82 7.44 11.16
N ALA A 189 -11.56 6.67 10.10
CA ALA A 189 -10.63 7.06 9.04
C ALA A 189 -11.08 8.34 8.31
N TYR A 190 -12.38 8.50 8.08
CA TYR A 190 -12.96 9.71 7.53
C TYR A 190 -12.81 10.92 8.47
N GLN A 191 -13.12 10.75 9.77
CA GLN A 191 -13.01 11.82 10.78
C GLN A 191 -11.59 12.37 10.92
N VAL A 192 -10.56 11.55 10.72
CA VAL A 192 -9.15 11.99 10.77
C VAL A 192 -8.62 12.49 9.42
N GLY A 193 -9.43 12.46 8.37
CA GLY A 193 -9.06 12.93 7.03
C GLY A 193 -8.29 11.93 6.17
N MET A 194 -8.13 10.68 6.62
CA MET A 194 -7.49 9.61 5.84
C MET A 194 -8.37 9.17 4.65
N VAL A 195 -9.68 9.08 4.86
CA VAL A 195 -10.65 8.64 3.84
C VAL A 195 -11.44 9.84 3.34
N SER A 196 -11.58 9.96 2.02
CA SER A 196 -12.28 11.06 1.38
C SER A 196 -13.81 10.90 1.40
N ARG A 197 -14.29 9.66 1.32
CA ARG A 197 -15.73 9.32 1.33
C ARG A 197 -15.95 7.96 1.97
N VAL A 198 -17.01 7.83 2.76
CA VAL A 198 -17.52 6.54 3.28
C VAL A 198 -18.92 6.33 2.71
N VAL A 199 -19.15 5.15 2.15
CA VAL A 199 -20.43 4.80 1.51
C VAL A 199 -20.82 3.36 1.84
N PRO A 200 -22.11 2.99 1.73
CA PRO A 200 -22.53 1.60 1.79
C PRO A 200 -21.72 0.74 0.80
N ARG A 201 -21.40 -0.49 1.19
CA ARG A 201 -20.62 -1.41 0.34
C ARG A 201 -21.18 -1.54 -1.07
N ALA A 202 -22.53 -1.55 -1.21
CA ALA A 202 -23.20 -1.68 -2.49
C ALA A 202 -22.97 -0.47 -3.43
N ASP A 203 -22.69 0.69 -2.87
CA ASP A 203 -22.53 1.95 -3.61
C ASP A 203 -21.04 2.27 -3.88
N LEU A 204 -20.12 1.47 -3.35
CA LEU A 204 -18.67 1.75 -3.38
C LEU A 204 -18.15 1.93 -4.81
N GLU A 205 -18.44 0.99 -5.69
CA GLU A 205 -17.95 1.01 -7.07
C GLU A 205 -18.52 2.21 -7.83
N THR A 206 -19.84 2.40 -7.78
CA THR A 206 -20.52 3.52 -8.46
C THR A 206 -19.97 4.85 -7.98
N THR A 207 -19.88 5.07 -6.67
CA THR A 207 -19.35 6.33 -6.10
C THR A 207 -17.90 6.58 -6.52
N THR A 208 -17.08 5.53 -6.54
CA THR A 208 -15.66 5.65 -6.94
C THR A 208 -15.54 6.03 -8.41
N PHE A 209 -16.29 5.37 -9.29
CA PHE A 209 -16.23 5.66 -10.73
C PHE A 209 -16.85 7.00 -11.07
N ASP A 210 -17.88 7.45 -10.39
CA ASP A 210 -18.47 8.80 -10.54
C ASP A 210 -17.42 9.87 -10.18
N LEU A 211 -16.70 9.68 -9.06
CA LEU A 211 -15.60 10.57 -8.67
C LEU A 211 -14.47 10.56 -9.70
N ALA A 212 -14.04 9.37 -10.14
CA ALA A 212 -13.03 9.23 -11.17
C ALA A 212 -13.45 9.88 -12.49
N GLY A 213 -14.73 9.74 -12.88
CA GLY A 213 -15.30 10.39 -14.05
C GLY A 213 -15.28 11.92 -13.96
N GLN A 214 -15.65 12.49 -12.81
CA GLN A 214 -15.57 13.93 -12.56
C GLN A 214 -14.13 14.45 -12.67
N ILE A 215 -13.17 13.76 -12.04
CA ILE A 215 -11.75 14.11 -12.11
C ILE A 215 -11.24 14.00 -13.55
N GLY A 216 -11.61 12.93 -14.27
CA GLY A 216 -11.16 12.66 -15.62
C GLY A 216 -11.61 13.70 -16.66
N GLN A 217 -12.58 14.58 -16.35
CA GLN A 217 -12.99 15.70 -17.18
C GLN A 217 -12.09 16.93 -17.04
N MET A 218 -11.26 16.99 -16.00
CA MET A 218 -10.39 18.14 -15.75
C MET A 218 -9.18 18.12 -16.70
N PRO A 219 -8.57 19.30 -17.00
CA PRO A 219 -7.36 19.38 -17.82
C PRO A 219 -6.21 18.57 -17.20
N ARG A 220 -5.68 17.61 -17.94
CA ARG A 220 -4.63 16.67 -17.48
C ARG A 220 -3.41 17.36 -16.88
N PHE A 221 -2.91 18.40 -17.54
CA PHE A 221 -1.74 19.14 -17.07
C PHE A 221 -2.02 19.83 -15.72
N GLY A 222 -3.21 20.41 -15.55
CA GLY A 222 -3.65 21.01 -14.32
C GLY A 222 -3.72 19.99 -13.16
N LEU A 223 -4.27 18.79 -13.43
CA LEU A 223 -4.31 17.70 -12.44
C LEU A 223 -2.91 17.25 -12.03
N ALA A 224 -2.01 17.04 -12.99
CA ALA A 224 -0.64 16.63 -12.71
C ALA A 224 0.12 17.69 -11.86
N LEU A 225 -0.06 18.97 -12.18
CA LEU A 225 0.54 20.05 -11.41
C LEU A 225 -0.06 20.19 -10.00
N ALA A 226 -1.39 20.05 -9.85
CA ALA A 226 -2.05 20.10 -8.56
C ALA A 226 -1.58 18.96 -7.65
N LYS A 227 -1.55 17.72 -8.15
CA LYS A 227 -0.99 16.58 -7.43
C LYS A 227 0.46 16.83 -7.01
N ARG A 228 1.31 17.22 -7.96
CA ARG A 228 2.72 17.51 -7.68
C ARG A 228 2.89 18.61 -6.63
N ALA A 229 2.07 19.66 -6.68
CA ALA A 229 2.14 20.76 -5.71
C ALA A 229 1.83 20.27 -4.28
N VAL A 230 0.77 19.45 -4.11
CA VAL A 230 0.45 18.87 -2.80
C VAL A 230 1.56 17.94 -2.33
N ASN A 231 2.03 17.01 -3.18
CA ASN A 231 3.11 16.09 -2.83
C ASN A 231 4.39 16.82 -2.41
N GLN A 232 4.77 17.87 -3.13
CA GLN A 232 5.94 18.68 -2.77
C GLN A 232 5.78 19.39 -1.43
N CYS A 233 4.58 19.91 -1.13
CA CYS A 233 4.32 20.51 0.18
C CYS A 233 4.44 19.48 1.31
N GLU A 234 3.89 18.29 1.16
CA GLU A 234 4.05 17.21 2.13
C GLU A 234 5.52 16.79 2.32
N ASP A 235 6.28 16.72 1.24
CA ASP A 235 7.71 16.39 1.29
C ASP A 235 8.50 17.49 2.02
N LEU A 236 8.19 18.77 1.78
CA LEU A 236 8.75 19.91 2.52
C LEU A 236 8.34 19.90 4.01
N MET A 237 7.15 19.41 4.33
CA MET A 237 6.71 19.18 5.71
C MET A 237 7.36 17.95 6.35
N GLY A 238 8.26 17.27 5.66
CA GLY A 238 9.08 16.20 6.20
C GLY A 238 8.61 14.78 5.91
N LEU A 239 7.61 14.57 5.05
CA LEU A 239 7.11 13.22 4.74
C LEU A 239 8.24 12.32 4.21
N ARG A 240 8.91 12.74 3.16
CA ARG A 240 9.97 11.94 2.51
C ARG A 240 11.17 11.67 3.42
N PRO A 241 11.82 12.68 4.03
CA PRO A 241 12.92 12.43 4.97
C PRO A 241 12.47 11.69 6.23
N GLY A 242 11.22 11.85 6.66
CA GLY A 242 10.65 11.04 7.75
C GLY A 242 10.59 9.56 7.42
N MET A 243 10.13 9.21 6.22
CA MET A 243 10.14 7.83 5.74
C MET A 243 11.55 7.24 5.68
N ASP A 244 12.55 8.00 5.18
CA ASP A 244 13.94 7.54 5.13
C ASP A 244 14.48 7.24 6.53
N SER A 245 14.19 8.12 7.49
CA SER A 245 14.60 7.94 8.88
C SER A 245 13.95 6.70 9.52
N VAL A 246 12.64 6.52 9.31
CA VAL A 246 11.90 5.37 9.88
C VAL A 246 12.29 4.07 9.21
N PHE A 247 12.61 4.07 7.92
CA PHE A 247 13.11 2.88 7.23
C PHE A 247 14.41 2.37 7.87
N GLY A 248 15.30 3.27 8.32
CA GLY A 248 16.46 2.90 9.12
C GLY A 248 16.08 2.22 10.46
N LEU A 249 15.08 2.79 11.19
CA LEU A 249 14.58 2.19 12.43
C LEU A 249 13.90 0.84 12.21
N HIS A 250 13.22 0.67 11.08
CA HIS A 250 12.61 -0.60 10.65
C HIS A 250 13.67 -1.69 10.55
N HIS A 251 14.80 -1.41 9.92
CA HIS A 251 15.91 -2.37 9.80
C HIS A 251 16.67 -2.60 11.11
N VAL A 252 16.77 -1.61 11.98
CA VAL A 252 17.27 -1.82 13.35
C VAL A 252 16.38 -2.80 14.11
N ALA A 253 15.06 -2.70 13.95
CA ALA A 253 14.12 -3.64 14.56
C ALA A 253 14.27 -5.07 14.02
N HIS A 254 14.45 -5.23 12.71
CA HIS A 254 14.76 -6.52 12.10
C HIS A 254 16.06 -7.15 12.64
N ALA A 255 17.12 -6.34 12.78
CA ALA A 255 18.40 -6.80 13.34
C ALA A 255 18.24 -7.24 14.79
N HIS A 256 17.59 -6.42 15.63
CA HIS A 256 17.29 -6.76 17.02
C HIS A 256 16.48 -8.06 17.13
N ASN A 257 15.45 -8.22 16.34
CA ASN A 257 14.64 -9.43 16.31
C ASN A 257 15.47 -10.67 15.93
N ALA A 258 16.33 -10.55 14.90
CA ALA A 258 17.21 -11.64 14.48
C ALA A 258 18.20 -12.06 15.59
N GLU A 259 18.78 -11.09 16.31
CA GLU A 259 19.69 -11.35 17.43
C GLU A 259 19.00 -11.98 18.63
N THR A 260 17.80 -11.54 18.96
CA THR A 260 17.09 -11.95 20.19
C THR A 260 16.23 -13.19 20.04
N SER A 261 15.68 -13.43 18.84
CA SER A 261 14.73 -14.54 18.58
C SER A 261 15.16 -15.49 17.48
N GLY A 262 16.27 -15.20 16.77
CA GLY A 262 16.72 -15.97 15.60
C GLY A 262 15.91 -15.69 14.31
N HIS A 263 14.91 -14.82 14.38
CA HIS A 263 14.07 -14.42 13.25
C HIS A 263 13.98 -12.92 13.12
N SER A 264 13.96 -12.39 11.89
CA SER A 264 13.84 -10.96 11.62
C SER A 264 12.46 -10.38 11.99
N LEU A 265 11.45 -11.23 12.12
CA LEU A 265 10.13 -10.91 12.67
C LEU A 265 10.03 -11.64 14.00
N ALA A 266 10.02 -10.91 15.11
CA ALA A 266 9.82 -11.47 16.45
C ALA A 266 8.32 -11.46 16.80
N GLY A 267 7.93 -12.34 17.70
CA GLY A 267 6.58 -12.34 18.24
C GLY A 267 5.58 -13.12 17.40
N LEU A 268 4.42 -12.52 17.14
CA LEU A 268 3.29 -13.25 16.59
C LEU A 268 3.36 -13.37 15.06
N ASP A 269 3.15 -14.59 14.56
CA ASP A 269 2.83 -14.81 13.16
C ASP A 269 1.40 -14.32 12.82
N ALA A 270 1.03 -14.39 11.54
CA ALA A 270 -0.29 -13.96 11.08
C ALA A 270 -1.46 -14.69 11.77
N ARG A 271 -1.25 -15.95 12.21
CA ARG A 271 -2.26 -16.73 12.96
C ARG A 271 -2.35 -16.25 14.40
N GLY A 272 -1.21 -16.13 15.09
CA GLY A 272 -1.16 -15.63 16.46
C GLY A 272 -1.72 -14.21 16.60
N MET A 273 -1.50 -13.32 15.62
CA MET A 273 -2.10 -11.99 15.59
C MET A 273 -3.62 -12.00 15.45
N ARG A 274 -4.16 -12.95 14.68
CA ARG A 274 -5.62 -13.09 14.50
C ARG A 274 -6.31 -13.59 15.76
N ASP A 275 -5.65 -14.46 16.52
CA ASP A 275 -6.22 -15.13 17.69
C ASP A 275 -6.13 -14.28 18.96
N GLN A 276 -5.38 -13.17 18.94
CA GLN A 276 -5.42 -12.13 19.97
C GLN A 276 -6.64 -11.24 19.76
N LYS A 277 -7.71 -11.51 20.52
CA LYS A 277 -8.89 -10.67 20.63
C LYS A 277 -8.66 -9.53 21.61
#